data_3b514637ceb547a2573a84e85570365c
#
_entry.id   3b514637ceb547a2573a84e85570365c
#
_cell.length_a   1.000
_cell.length_b   1.000
_cell.length_c   1.000
_cell.angle_alpha   90.00
_cell.angle_beta   90.00
_cell.angle_gamma   90.00
#
_symmetry.space_group_name_H-M   'P 1'
#
loop_
_entity.id
_entity.type
_entity.pdbx_description
1 polymer ?
#
loop_
_entity_poly.entity_id
_entity_poly.type
_entity_poly.pdbx_seq_one_letter_code
_entity_poly.pdbx_strand_id
1 'polypeptide(L)'
;MEENKPLDIDPLMMEFLLDHYKHPHNYGELEPAEMSYEDGNPSCGDQIKISLNTKNGIVDEIKFKGKGCIVSQSAASILTDMVKGKKIEDIKTISREEMLENLIIPIGPMRLKCALLALKVLKRAIWGKQFDGDDEDE
;
A
#
# COMPACT_ATOMS: atom_id res chain seq x y z
N MET A 1 -0.82 -9.61 31.19
CA MET A 1 -0.10 -9.12 30.88
C MET A 1 -0.09 -8.21 29.85
N GLU A 2 0.68 -7.41 29.76
CA GLU A 2 0.69 -6.48 28.80
C GLU A 2 0.94 -6.95 27.53
N GLU A 3 1.65 -7.93 27.45
CA GLU A 3 1.93 -8.36 26.15
C GLU A 3 0.73 -8.81 25.50
N ASN A 4 -0.27 -9.12 26.20
CA ASN A 4 -1.43 -9.52 25.53
C ASN A 4 -2.26 -8.39 25.21
N LYS A 5 -1.91 -7.20 25.63
CA LYS A 5 -2.66 -6.15 25.29
C LYS A 5 -2.52 -5.93 23.88
N PRO A 6 -3.46 -5.98 23.10
CA PRO A 6 -3.32 -5.80 21.73
C PRO A 6 -2.88 -4.45 21.60
N LEU A 7 -2.22 -4.10 20.77
CA LEU A 7 -1.75 -2.90 20.46
C LEU A 7 -2.66 -1.85 20.88
N ASP A 8 -2.70 -1.19 21.73
CA ASP A 8 -3.50 -0.09 22.14
C ASP A 8 -4.08 0.70 21.02
N ILE A 9 -4.90 0.11 20.23
CA ILE A 9 -5.46 0.77 19.07
C ILE A 9 -6.65 1.58 19.51
N ASP A 10 -6.61 2.87 19.27
CA ASP A 10 -7.72 3.74 19.53
C ASP A 10 -8.87 3.33 18.65
N PRO A 11 -10.09 3.27 19.14
CA PRO A 11 -11.23 2.93 18.31
C PRO A 11 -11.39 3.83 17.09
N LEU A 12 -11.03 5.10 17.19
CA LEU A 12 -11.13 5.98 16.03
C LEU A 12 -10.10 5.61 14.97
N MET A 13 -8.93 5.16 15.39
CA MET A 13 -7.92 4.73 14.44
C MET A 13 -8.37 3.47 13.74
N MET A 14 -8.99 2.57 14.47
CA MET A 14 -9.48 1.35 13.85
C MET A 14 -10.60 1.65 12.87
N GLU A 15 -11.44 2.60 13.21
CA GLU A 15 -12.52 2.98 12.34
C GLU A 15 -11.99 3.58 11.05
N PHE A 16 -10.93 4.38 11.14
CA PHE A 16 -10.29 4.94 9.96
C PHE A 16 -9.80 3.82 9.04
N LEU A 17 -9.16 2.82 9.59
CA LEU A 17 -8.66 1.72 8.79
C LEU A 17 -9.79 0.90 8.19
N LEU A 18 -10.81 0.63 8.99
CA LEU A 18 -11.94 -0.15 8.49
C LEU A 18 -12.70 0.59 7.40
N ASP A 19 -12.77 1.90 7.49
CA ASP A 19 -13.44 2.66 6.46
C ASP A 19 -12.70 2.53 5.13
N HIS A 20 -11.37 2.59 5.15
CA HIS A 20 -10.60 2.37 3.95
C HIS A 20 -10.79 0.95 3.42
N TYR A 21 -10.97 0.00 4.30
CA TYR A 21 -11.18 -1.37 3.88
C TYR A 21 -12.55 -1.57 3.25
N LYS A 22 -13.58 -1.00 3.85
CA LYS A 22 -14.92 -1.17 3.36
C LYS A 22 -15.24 -0.31 2.15
N HIS A 23 -14.64 0.87 2.11
CA HIS A 23 -14.88 1.81 1.03
C HIS A 23 -13.55 2.29 0.50
N PRO A 24 -12.80 1.43 -0.18
CA PRO A 24 -11.44 1.77 -0.57
C PRO A 24 -11.43 2.92 -1.57
N HIS A 25 -10.46 3.79 -1.40
CA HIS A 25 -10.27 4.92 -2.28
C HIS A 25 -9.50 4.45 -3.52
N ASN A 26 -9.85 5.01 -4.65
CA ASN A 26 -9.14 4.71 -5.90
C ASN A 26 -9.15 3.22 -6.22
N TYR A 27 -10.26 2.56 -5.97
CA TYR A 27 -10.34 1.13 -6.20
C TYR A 27 -10.74 0.86 -7.65
N GLY A 28 -10.12 -0.08 -8.30
CA GLY A 28 -10.44 -0.46 -9.65
C GLY A 28 -9.21 -0.69 -10.47
N GLU A 29 -9.37 -0.58 -11.78
CA GLU A 29 -8.26 -0.81 -12.69
C GLU A 29 -8.32 0.22 -13.79
N LEU A 30 -7.19 0.76 -14.21
CA LEU A 30 -7.13 1.68 -15.31
C LEU A 30 -6.90 0.92 -16.60
N GLU A 31 -7.63 1.30 -17.66
CA GLU A 31 -7.50 0.69 -18.95
C GLU A 31 -7.59 1.74 -19.99
N PRO A 32 -6.52 2.11 -20.63
CA PRO A 32 -5.20 1.51 -20.50
C PRO A 32 -4.42 2.10 -19.33
N ALA A 33 -3.43 1.38 -18.86
CA ALA A 33 -2.57 1.85 -17.83
C ALA A 33 -1.17 1.97 -18.38
N GLU A 34 -0.51 3.06 -18.05
CA GLU A 34 0.84 3.29 -18.48
C GLU A 34 1.77 2.36 -17.72
N MET A 35 1.51 2.13 -16.45
CA MET A 35 2.31 1.25 -15.62
C MET A 35 1.39 0.42 -14.76
N SER A 36 1.72 -0.84 -14.57
CA SER A 36 0.95 -1.67 -13.66
C SER A 36 1.78 -2.85 -13.18
N TYR A 37 1.43 -3.38 -12.04
CA TYR A 37 2.12 -4.54 -11.50
C TYR A 37 1.20 -5.21 -10.50
N GLU A 38 1.30 -6.50 -10.40
CA GLU A 38 0.48 -7.25 -9.46
C GLU A 38 1.37 -8.20 -8.70
N ASP A 39 1.19 -8.34 -7.42
CA ASP A 39 1.97 -9.26 -6.62
C ASP A 39 1.15 -9.68 -5.42
N GLY A 40 1.59 -10.68 -4.73
CA GLY A 40 0.88 -11.19 -3.59
C GLY A 40 1.80 -11.68 -2.51
N ASN A 41 1.22 -11.91 -1.35
CA ASN A 41 1.92 -12.47 -0.22
C ASN A 41 1.28 -13.82 0.03
N PRO A 42 1.86 -14.89 -0.44
CA PRO A 42 1.21 -16.20 -0.34
C PRO A 42 0.97 -16.63 1.09
N SER A 43 1.80 -16.19 2.01
CA SER A 43 1.61 -16.61 3.39
C SER A 43 0.33 -16.07 3.96
N CYS A 44 -0.12 -14.92 3.53
CA CYS A 44 -1.33 -14.31 4.06
C CYS A 44 -2.47 -14.30 3.08
N GLY A 45 -2.27 -14.73 1.87
CA GLY A 45 -3.33 -14.69 0.88
C GLY A 45 -3.63 -13.30 0.35
N ASP A 46 -2.76 -12.35 0.60
CA ASP A 46 -2.98 -10.99 0.11
C ASP A 46 -2.56 -10.87 -1.35
N GLN A 47 -3.26 -10.06 -2.10
CA GLN A 47 -2.93 -9.81 -3.48
C GLN A 47 -3.28 -8.39 -3.83
N ILE A 48 -2.41 -7.69 -4.52
CA ILE A 48 -2.63 -6.30 -4.89
C ILE A 48 -2.12 -6.04 -6.29
N LYS A 49 -2.95 -5.37 -7.08
CA LYS A 49 -2.53 -4.89 -8.39
C LYS A 49 -2.69 -3.39 -8.39
N ILE A 50 -1.68 -2.67 -8.83
CA ILE A 50 -1.74 -1.22 -8.96
C ILE A 50 -1.53 -0.83 -10.40
N SER A 51 -2.36 0.08 -10.89
CA SER A 51 -2.22 0.62 -12.24
C SER A 51 -2.21 2.13 -12.13
N LEU A 52 -1.38 2.79 -12.90
CA LEU A 52 -1.30 4.25 -12.83
C LEU A 52 -0.90 4.87 -14.16
N ASN A 53 -1.29 6.11 -14.32
CA ASN A 53 -0.93 6.92 -15.48
C ASN A 53 -0.32 8.21 -14.98
N THR A 54 0.63 8.75 -15.72
CA THR A 54 1.30 9.98 -15.31
C THR A 54 1.05 11.08 -16.33
N LYS A 55 1.30 12.31 -15.90
CA LYS A 55 1.20 13.43 -16.77
C LYS A 55 2.32 14.36 -16.35
N ASN A 56 3.27 14.60 -17.23
CA ASN A 56 4.43 15.44 -16.92
C ASN A 56 5.19 14.94 -15.70
N GLY A 57 5.31 13.61 -15.56
CA GLY A 57 6.06 13.03 -14.46
C GLY A 57 5.33 13.01 -13.13
N ILE A 58 4.07 13.37 -13.11
CA ILE A 58 3.29 13.39 -11.90
C ILE A 58 2.19 12.34 -12.00
N VAL A 59 1.90 11.65 -10.92
CA VAL A 59 0.86 10.63 -10.91
C VAL A 59 -0.49 11.32 -11.11
N ASP A 60 -1.10 11.09 -12.27
CA ASP A 60 -2.35 11.72 -12.62
C ASP A 60 -3.51 10.83 -12.21
N GLU A 61 -3.41 9.55 -12.47
CA GLU A 61 -4.44 8.61 -12.08
C GLU A 61 -3.78 7.38 -11.49
N ILE A 62 -4.36 6.83 -10.46
CA ILE A 62 -3.85 5.61 -9.87
C ILE A 62 -5.03 4.85 -9.31
N LYS A 63 -5.04 3.54 -9.50
CA LYS A 63 -6.07 2.69 -8.92
C LYS A 63 -5.44 1.40 -8.45
N PHE A 64 -6.10 0.74 -7.51
CA PHE A 64 -5.64 -0.56 -7.09
C PHE A 64 -6.82 -1.50 -7.01
N LYS A 65 -6.55 -2.78 -7.10
CA LYS A 65 -7.56 -3.77 -6.82
C LYS A 65 -6.85 -4.96 -6.20
N GLY A 66 -7.57 -5.75 -5.46
CA GLY A 66 -6.97 -6.90 -4.83
C GLY A 66 -7.88 -7.50 -3.80
N LYS A 67 -7.33 -8.43 -3.05
CA LYS A 67 -8.05 -9.07 -1.97
C LYS A 67 -7.07 -9.43 -0.89
N GLY A 68 -7.54 -9.59 0.30
CA GLY A 68 -6.66 -9.93 1.40
C GLY A 68 -7.18 -9.35 2.69
N CYS A 69 -6.29 -9.20 3.63
CA CYS A 69 -6.68 -8.79 4.96
C CYS A 69 -6.97 -7.29 5.03
N ILE A 70 -7.52 -6.88 6.15
CA ILE A 70 -7.83 -5.47 6.36
C ILE A 70 -6.58 -4.63 6.21
N VAL A 71 -5.46 -5.09 6.72
CA VAL A 71 -4.24 -4.30 6.70
C VAL A 71 -3.73 -4.09 5.27
N SER A 72 -3.68 -5.14 4.46
CA SER A 72 -3.14 -5.00 3.11
C SER A 72 -4.03 -4.13 2.24
N GLN A 73 -5.32 -4.32 2.34
CA GLN A 73 -6.25 -3.59 1.48
C GLN A 73 -6.39 -2.13 1.91
N SER A 74 -6.40 -1.87 3.22
CA SER A 74 -6.45 -0.50 3.70
C SER A 74 -5.16 0.23 3.37
N ALA A 75 -4.03 -0.47 3.49
CA ALA A 75 -2.76 0.14 3.16
C ALA A 75 -2.72 0.56 1.69
N ALA A 76 -3.25 -0.27 0.80
CA ALA A 76 -3.27 0.08 -0.61
C ALA A 76 -4.14 1.31 -0.85
N SER A 77 -5.29 1.38 -0.21
CA SER A 77 -6.16 2.53 -0.34
C SER A 77 -5.46 3.80 0.14
N ILE A 78 -4.82 3.73 1.29
CA ILE A 78 -4.12 4.87 1.86
C ILE A 78 -2.95 5.28 0.98
N LEU A 79 -2.20 4.31 0.47
CA LEU A 79 -1.05 4.61 -0.37
C LEU A 79 -1.46 5.31 -1.65
N THR A 80 -2.56 4.89 -2.28
CA THR A 80 -2.99 5.54 -3.52
C THR A 80 -3.33 7.01 -3.25
N ASP A 81 -3.89 7.32 -2.10
CA ASP A 81 -4.15 8.70 -1.76
C ASP A 81 -2.85 9.46 -1.52
N MET A 82 -1.86 8.82 -0.91
CA MET A 82 -0.60 9.47 -0.63
C MET A 82 0.14 9.89 -1.89
N VAL A 83 0.08 9.07 -2.93
CA VAL A 83 0.91 9.32 -4.10
C VAL A 83 0.21 10.04 -5.23
N LYS A 84 -1.11 10.14 -5.20
CA LYS A 84 -1.81 10.81 -6.27
C LYS A 84 -1.38 12.27 -6.27
N GLY A 85 -0.92 12.75 -7.38
CA GLY A 85 -0.44 14.12 -7.50
C GLY A 85 1.02 14.30 -7.16
N LYS A 86 1.72 13.23 -6.77
CA LYS A 86 3.14 13.34 -6.48
C LYS A 86 3.98 13.07 -7.71
N LYS A 87 5.18 13.58 -7.73
CA LYS A 87 6.10 13.26 -8.80
C LYS A 87 6.55 11.83 -8.66
N ILE A 88 6.73 11.16 -9.77
CA ILE A 88 7.18 9.78 -9.77
C ILE A 88 8.46 9.64 -8.98
N GLU A 89 9.40 10.55 -9.15
CA GLU A 89 10.66 10.41 -8.46
C GLU A 89 10.52 10.54 -6.96
N ASP A 90 9.51 11.22 -6.48
CA ASP A 90 9.31 11.35 -5.05
C ASP A 90 8.78 10.06 -4.43
N ILE A 91 8.19 9.21 -5.23
CA ILE A 91 7.69 7.95 -4.73
C ILE A 91 8.84 7.05 -4.34
N LYS A 92 9.97 7.18 -5.01
CA LYS A 92 11.10 6.35 -4.73
C LYS A 92 11.60 6.53 -3.31
N THR A 93 11.42 7.70 -2.74
CA THR A 93 11.92 7.99 -1.41
C THR A 93 10.92 7.68 -0.31
N ILE A 94 9.75 7.18 -0.62
CA ILE A 94 8.82 6.80 0.42
C ILE A 94 9.41 5.60 1.15
N SER A 95 9.69 5.77 2.43
CA SER A 95 10.31 4.72 3.19
C SER A 95 9.26 3.81 3.82
N ARG A 96 9.70 2.69 4.31
CA ARG A 96 8.81 1.78 5.02
C ARG A 96 8.24 2.47 6.24
N GLU A 97 9.06 3.24 6.93
CA GLU A 97 8.61 3.96 8.12
C GLU A 97 7.54 4.97 7.78
N GLU A 98 7.73 5.68 6.69
CA GLU A 98 6.74 6.66 6.27
C GLU A 98 5.42 5.99 5.95
N MET A 99 5.48 4.86 5.25
CA MET A 99 4.27 4.13 4.93
C MET A 99 3.54 3.68 6.19
N LEU A 100 4.29 3.15 7.13
CA LEU A 100 3.68 2.65 8.35
C LEU A 100 3.08 3.76 9.21
N GLU A 101 3.71 4.93 9.19
CA GLU A 101 3.15 6.05 9.91
C GLU A 101 1.82 6.49 9.36
N ASN A 102 1.64 6.37 8.08
CA ASN A 102 0.39 6.79 7.45
C ASN A 102 -0.75 5.81 7.71
N LEU A 103 -0.45 4.64 8.22
CA LEU A 103 -1.52 3.72 8.58
C LEU A 103 -2.15 4.08 9.90
N ILE A 104 -1.43 4.91 10.69
CA ILE A 104 -1.97 5.44 11.92
C ILE A 104 -2.05 4.44 13.05
N ILE A 105 -2.17 3.18 12.80
CA ILE A 105 -2.21 2.20 13.87
C ILE A 105 -0.91 1.44 13.94
N PRO A 106 -0.55 0.91 15.08
CA PRO A 106 0.67 0.12 15.18
C PRO A 106 0.51 -1.19 14.44
N ILE A 107 1.56 -1.59 13.73
CA ILE A 107 1.53 -2.81 12.95
C ILE A 107 2.52 -3.78 13.55
N GLY A 108 2.05 -4.92 13.97
CA GLY A 108 2.92 -5.93 14.55
C GLY A 108 3.71 -6.67 13.49
N PRO A 109 4.69 -7.44 13.91
CA PRO A 109 5.57 -8.11 12.94
C PRO A 109 4.86 -9.07 12.02
N MET A 110 3.79 -9.67 12.49
CA MET A 110 3.07 -10.62 11.64
C MET A 110 2.37 -9.94 10.48
N ARG A 111 2.06 -8.68 10.60
CA ARG A 111 1.37 -7.99 9.54
C ARG A 111 2.23 -7.01 8.78
N LEU A 112 3.51 -6.99 9.07
CA LEU A 112 4.38 -6.04 8.43
C LEU A 112 4.42 -6.23 6.93
N LYS A 113 4.49 -7.45 6.45
CA LYS A 113 4.50 -7.69 5.02
C LYS A 113 3.19 -7.28 4.39
N CYS A 114 2.08 -7.47 5.10
CA CYS A 114 0.78 -7.06 4.59
C CYS A 114 0.72 -5.55 4.44
N ALA A 115 1.25 -4.85 5.44
CA ALA A 115 1.21 -3.39 5.43
C ALA A 115 2.08 -2.79 4.34
N LEU A 116 3.13 -3.50 3.94
CA LEU A 116 4.09 -2.96 2.98
C LEU A 116 3.91 -3.50 1.57
N LEU A 117 2.98 -4.43 1.37
CA LEU A 117 2.80 -5.03 0.06
C LEU A 117 2.47 -4.00 -1.02
N ALA A 118 1.57 -3.08 -0.73
CA ALA A 118 1.17 -2.10 -1.73
C ALA A 118 2.34 -1.21 -2.14
N LEU A 119 3.18 -0.82 -1.18
CA LEU A 119 4.32 0.01 -1.49
C LEU A 119 5.29 -0.73 -2.41
N LYS A 120 5.50 -2.02 -2.13
CA LYS A 120 6.35 -2.82 -2.97
C LYS A 120 5.79 -2.92 -4.39
N VAL A 121 4.50 -3.18 -4.51
CA VAL A 121 3.85 -3.29 -5.81
C VAL A 121 3.96 -1.98 -6.58
N LEU A 122 3.73 -0.86 -5.90
CA LEU A 122 3.80 0.43 -6.56
C LEU A 122 5.20 0.71 -7.09
N LYS A 123 6.21 0.46 -6.29
CA LYS A 123 7.58 0.72 -6.72
C LYS A 123 7.96 -0.18 -7.89
N ARG A 124 7.49 -1.41 -7.88
CA ARG A 124 7.77 -2.31 -8.99
C ARG A 124 6.99 -1.95 -10.24
N ALA A 125 5.81 -1.37 -10.10
CA ALA A 125 5.07 -0.92 -11.25
C ALA A 125 5.82 0.19 -11.98
N ILE A 126 6.52 1.02 -11.22
CA ILE A 126 7.21 2.17 -11.80
C ILE A 126 8.61 1.78 -12.27
N TRP A 127 9.36 1.06 -11.47
CA TRP A 127 10.76 0.79 -11.78
C TRP A 127 11.07 -0.64 -12.17
N GLY A 128 10.10 -1.51 -12.15
CA GLY A 128 10.28 -2.88 -12.58
C GLY A 128 10.88 -3.77 -11.50
N LYS A 129 11.06 -5.03 -11.84
CA LYS A 129 11.55 -5.95 -10.88
C LYS A 129 12.96 -5.70 -10.46
N GLN A 130 13.73 -5.00 -11.22
CA GLN A 130 15.08 -4.75 -10.83
C GLN A 130 15.11 -3.77 -9.68
N PHE A 131 14.00 -3.20 -9.25
CA PHE A 131 14.01 -2.36 -8.10
C PHE A 131 13.80 -3.24 -6.90
N ASP A 132 14.80 -3.97 -6.48
CA ASP A 132 14.65 -4.87 -5.44
C ASP A 132 15.31 -4.48 -4.21
N GLY A 133 16.06 -3.49 -4.20
CA GLY A 133 16.88 -3.17 -3.10
C GLY A 133 16.15 -2.99 -1.82
N ASP A 134 14.96 -2.54 -1.88
CA ASP A 134 14.24 -2.29 -0.71
C ASP A 134 13.46 -3.41 -0.24
N ASP A 135 13.35 -4.42 -0.97
CA ASP A 135 12.47 -5.45 -0.62
C ASP A 135 12.99 -6.50 0.16
N GLU A 136 14.19 -6.74 0.06
CA GLU A 136 14.65 -7.88 0.60
C GLU A 136 14.72 -7.82 1.99
N ASP A 137 14.65 -6.75 2.58
CA ASP A 137 14.72 -6.78 3.88
C ASP A 137 13.51 -7.12 4.51
N GLU A 138 12.54 -7.40 3.93
CA GLU A 138 11.45 -7.75 4.56
C GLU A 138 11.37 -8.97 4.91
#